data_8300dc0dc751621ed23918b59dd89e6d
#
_entry.id   8300dc0dc751621ed23918b59dd89e6d
#
_cell.length_a   1.000
_cell.length_b   1.000
_cell.length_c   1.000
_cell.angle_alpha   90.00
_cell.angle_beta   90.00
_cell.angle_gamma   90.00
#
_symmetry.space_group_name_H-M   'P 1'
#
loop_
_entity.id
_entity.type
_entity.pdbx_description
1 polymer ?
#
loop_
_entity_poly.entity_id
_entity_poly.type
_entity_poly.pdbx_seq_one_letter_code
_entity_poly.pdbx_strand_id
1 'polypeptide(L)'
;IRSFRRFLLFARDTIRWRKPMDPDIHWSAMAGHVSTLIAGGGRYDHIFWTERFDEGMQGVLDRVAAPHPVDLKAIPRFNESEGHGPKRLHPVEDYFDDLSRHLMWEIYRKDFQLFGYDFDDPSRKEPKGGIDLDEVHARLSD
;
A
#
# COMPACT_ATOMS: atom_id res chain seq x y z
N ILE A 1 12.04 -17.58 1.50
CA ILE A 1 10.67 -18.11 1.33
C ILE A 1 10.07 -18.50 2.68
N ARG A 2 10.67 -19.46 3.43
CA ARG A 2 10.14 -19.90 4.74
C ARG A 2 9.99 -18.75 5.75
N SER A 3 10.95 -17.83 5.82
CA SER A 3 10.88 -16.66 6.70
C SER A 3 9.78 -15.69 6.30
N PHE A 4 9.54 -15.51 5.01
CA PHE A 4 8.46 -14.68 4.50
C PHE A 4 7.08 -15.25 4.87
N ARG A 5 6.88 -16.55 4.70
CA ARG A 5 5.63 -17.22 5.14
C ARG A 5 5.39 -17.07 6.65
N ARG A 6 6.44 -17.22 7.47
CA ARG A 6 6.34 -17.00 8.92
C ARG A 6 5.96 -15.56 9.26
N PHE A 7 6.53 -14.60 8.55
CA PHE A 7 6.15 -13.20 8.68
C PHE A 7 4.67 -12.97 8.31
N LEU A 8 4.20 -13.52 7.19
CA LEU A 8 2.79 -13.39 6.80
C LEU A 8 1.84 -14.02 7.83
N LEU A 9 2.18 -15.18 8.38
CA LEU A 9 1.40 -15.80 9.47
C LEU A 9 1.36 -14.89 10.70
N PHE A 10 2.50 -14.34 11.11
CA PHE A 10 2.59 -13.39 12.21
C PHE A 10 1.75 -12.13 11.94
N ALA A 11 1.87 -11.53 10.76
CA ALA A 11 1.11 -10.35 10.36
C ALA A 11 -0.39 -10.61 10.40
N ARG A 12 -0.85 -11.71 9.80
CA ARG A 12 -2.25 -12.15 9.83
C ARG A 12 -2.77 -12.29 11.25
N ASP A 13 -2.05 -13.01 12.09
CA ASP A 13 -2.49 -13.31 13.44
C ASP A 13 -2.50 -12.05 14.32
N THR A 14 -1.54 -11.14 14.14
CA THR A 14 -1.51 -9.87 14.86
C THR A 14 -2.68 -8.97 14.45
N ILE A 15 -2.99 -8.87 13.16
CA ILE A 15 -4.13 -8.09 12.66
C ILE A 15 -5.45 -8.70 13.14
N ARG A 16 -5.59 -10.03 13.03
CA ARG A 16 -6.84 -10.73 13.37
C ARG A 16 -7.16 -10.72 14.86
N TRP A 17 -6.15 -10.89 15.70
CA TRP A 17 -6.35 -11.07 17.14
C TRP A 17 -6.09 -9.80 17.96
N ARG A 18 -5.60 -8.74 17.35
CA ARG A 18 -5.24 -7.49 18.04
C ARG A 18 -4.45 -7.73 19.34
N LYS A 19 -3.51 -8.70 19.33
CA LYS A 19 -2.79 -9.11 20.53
C LYS A 19 -1.29 -9.13 20.30
N PRO A 20 -0.55 -8.78 21.33
CA PRO A 20 -0.70 -7.73 22.35
C PRO A 20 -0.12 -6.40 21.87
N MET A 21 0.25 -6.29 20.60
CA MET A 21 0.81 -5.09 19.97
C MET A 21 -0.10 -4.65 18.86
N ASP A 22 -0.32 -3.35 18.74
CA ASP A 22 -0.94 -2.79 17.54
C ASP A 22 -0.11 -3.17 16.31
N PRO A 23 -0.76 -3.53 15.18
CA PRO A 23 -0.03 -3.82 13.96
C PRO A 23 0.89 -2.65 13.61
N ASP A 24 2.15 -2.95 13.33
CA ASP A 24 3.09 -1.93 12.86
C ASP A 24 2.55 -1.32 11.55
N ILE A 25 2.55 0.00 11.48
CA ILE A 25 2.05 0.77 10.33
C ILE A 25 2.70 0.33 9.01
N HIS A 26 3.94 -0.15 9.04
CA HIS A 26 4.68 -0.54 7.84
C HIS A 26 4.18 -1.81 7.16
N TRP A 27 3.39 -2.64 7.86
CA TRP A 27 2.83 -3.87 7.30
C TRP A 27 1.34 -4.07 7.61
N SER A 28 0.69 -3.09 8.22
CA SER A 28 -0.76 -3.08 8.37
C SER A 28 -1.46 -2.73 7.04
N ALA A 29 -2.69 -3.22 6.87
CA ALA A 29 -3.46 -2.94 5.66
C ALA A 29 -3.76 -1.44 5.51
N MET A 30 -3.49 -0.88 4.35
CA MET A 30 -3.72 0.55 4.05
C MET A 30 -5.20 0.91 4.18
N ALA A 31 -6.10 0.03 3.76
CA ALA A 31 -7.55 0.21 3.91
C ALA A 31 -7.96 0.47 5.37
N GLY A 32 -7.26 -0.12 6.35
CA GLY A 32 -7.48 0.13 7.76
C GLY A 32 -7.13 1.56 8.18
N HIS A 33 -6.02 2.10 7.67
CA HIS A 33 -5.63 3.49 7.93
C HIS A 33 -6.58 4.49 7.28
N VAL A 34 -6.95 4.24 6.02
CA VAL A 34 -7.89 5.09 5.28
C VAL A 34 -9.26 5.09 5.96
N SER A 35 -9.75 3.93 6.41
CA SER A 35 -11.05 3.80 7.09
C SER A 35 -11.11 4.58 8.40
N THR A 36 -10.01 4.72 9.12
CA THR A 36 -9.96 5.45 10.39
C THR A 36 -10.34 6.94 10.21
N LEU A 37 -9.83 7.59 9.16
CA LEU A 37 -10.21 8.97 8.86
C LEU A 37 -11.68 9.07 8.44
N ILE A 38 -12.12 8.17 7.54
CA ILE A 38 -13.49 8.17 7.02
C ILE A 38 -14.50 7.94 8.14
N ALA A 39 -14.25 6.97 9.03
CA ALA A 39 -15.10 6.72 10.20
C ALA A 39 -15.18 7.92 11.16
N GLY A 40 -14.14 8.75 11.21
CA GLY A 40 -14.13 10.03 11.92
C GLY A 40 -14.85 11.18 11.20
N GLY A 41 -15.53 10.92 10.08
CA GLY A 41 -16.21 11.93 9.26
C GLY A 41 -15.28 12.70 8.31
N GLY A 42 -14.03 12.29 8.21
CA GLY A 42 -13.07 12.87 7.25
C GLY A 42 -13.28 12.33 5.83
N ARG A 43 -12.71 13.05 4.88
CA ARG A 43 -12.72 12.69 3.46
C ARG A 43 -11.35 12.84 2.86
N TYR A 44 -10.99 11.94 1.95
CA TYR A 44 -9.82 12.09 1.09
C TYR A 44 -10.26 12.69 -0.24
N ASP A 45 -9.60 13.77 -0.64
CA ASP A 45 -9.80 14.37 -1.96
C ASP A 45 -8.83 13.80 -2.99
N HIS A 46 -7.77 13.14 -2.52
CA HIS A 46 -6.76 12.53 -3.39
C HIS A 46 -6.07 11.38 -2.68
N ILE A 47 -5.97 10.24 -3.36
CA ILE A 47 -5.16 9.08 -2.97
C ILE A 47 -4.37 8.67 -4.21
N PHE A 48 -3.08 8.41 -4.05
CA PHE A 48 -2.23 7.97 -5.15
C PHE A 48 -1.21 6.93 -4.69
N TRP A 49 -0.63 6.24 -5.65
CA TRP A 49 0.38 5.21 -5.40
C TRP A 49 1.77 5.82 -5.30
N THR A 50 2.58 5.30 -4.39
CA THR A 50 4.00 5.68 -4.28
C THR A 50 4.79 5.30 -5.53
N GLU A 51 4.36 4.26 -6.24
CA GLU A 51 4.93 3.81 -7.51
C GLU A 51 4.74 4.85 -8.64
N ARG A 52 3.75 5.74 -8.51
CA ARG A 52 3.47 6.87 -9.40
C ARG A 52 3.55 8.20 -8.65
N PHE A 53 4.58 8.35 -7.82
CA PHE A 53 4.68 9.49 -6.91
C PHE A 53 4.63 10.84 -7.63
N ASP A 54 5.40 11.02 -8.71
CA ASP A 54 5.48 12.29 -9.42
C ASP A 54 4.11 12.69 -10.01
N GLU A 55 3.40 11.73 -10.62
CA GLU A 55 2.05 11.93 -11.17
C GLU A 55 1.05 12.27 -10.06
N GLY A 56 1.04 11.48 -8.99
CA GLY A 56 0.12 11.67 -7.86
C GLY A 56 0.36 12.97 -7.14
N MET A 57 1.62 13.33 -6.90
CA MET A 57 1.97 14.59 -6.24
C MET A 57 1.66 15.80 -7.11
N GLN A 58 1.87 15.71 -8.44
CA GLN A 58 1.44 16.78 -9.36
C GLN A 58 -0.08 17.00 -9.25
N GLY A 59 -0.88 15.93 -9.21
CA GLY A 59 -2.32 16.03 -9.00
C GLY A 59 -2.73 16.73 -7.70
N VAL A 60 -1.94 16.53 -6.61
CA VAL A 60 -2.14 17.28 -5.35
C VAL A 60 -1.80 18.76 -5.53
N LEU A 61 -0.65 19.07 -6.13
CA LEU A 61 -0.20 20.47 -6.36
C LEU A 61 -1.20 21.26 -7.20
N ASP A 62 -1.76 20.62 -8.23
CA ASP A 62 -2.76 21.25 -9.10
C ASP A 62 -4.06 21.55 -8.33
N ARG A 63 -4.50 20.62 -7.45
CA ARG A 63 -5.72 20.81 -6.63
C ARG A 63 -5.57 21.94 -5.60
N VAL A 64 -4.42 22.03 -4.95
CA VAL A 64 -4.18 23.10 -3.96
C VAL A 64 -3.78 24.42 -4.62
N ALA A 65 -3.75 24.50 -5.95
CA ALA A 65 -3.33 25.67 -6.71
C ALA A 65 -2.01 26.24 -6.17
N ALA A 66 -1.00 25.39 -6.09
CA ALA A 66 0.29 25.75 -5.51
C ALA A 66 0.82 27.07 -6.13
N PRO A 67 1.16 28.08 -5.34
CA PRO A 67 1.47 29.42 -5.84
C PRO A 67 2.75 29.48 -6.68
N HIS A 68 3.58 28.46 -6.58
CA HIS A 68 4.82 28.34 -7.34
C HIS A 68 4.97 26.95 -7.92
N PRO A 69 5.53 26.81 -9.13
CA PRO A 69 5.84 25.50 -9.69
C PRO A 69 6.86 24.78 -8.80
N VAL A 70 6.57 23.51 -8.50
CA VAL A 70 7.45 22.62 -7.73
C VAL A 70 8.11 21.65 -8.70
N ASP A 71 9.43 21.65 -8.74
CA ASP A 71 10.19 20.65 -9.50
C ASP A 71 10.29 19.36 -8.65
N LEU A 72 9.38 18.43 -8.87
CA LEU A 72 9.35 17.16 -8.16
C LEU A 72 10.62 16.32 -8.39
N LYS A 73 11.30 16.49 -9.52
CA LYS A 73 12.55 15.79 -9.83
C LYS A 73 13.75 16.32 -9.04
N ALA A 74 13.66 17.57 -8.57
CA ALA A 74 14.68 18.17 -7.71
C ALA A 74 14.53 17.76 -6.25
N ILE A 75 13.43 17.10 -5.85
CA ILE A 75 13.24 16.62 -4.49
C ILE A 75 14.17 15.44 -4.25
N PRO A 76 15.06 15.49 -3.25
CA PRO A 76 15.95 14.36 -2.94
C PRO A 76 15.14 13.14 -2.57
N ARG A 77 15.44 11.99 -3.19
CA ARG A 77 14.88 10.72 -2.79
C ARG A 77 15.68 10.16 -1.62
N PHE A 78 15.04 10.04 -0.47
CA PHE A 78 15.64 9.44 0.72
C PHE A 78 15.22 7.98 0.83
N ASN A 79 16.08 7.15 1.43
CA ASN A 79 15.83 5.72 1.65
C ASN A 79 15.68 4.88 0.37
N GLU A 80 16.30 5.29 -0.72
CA GLU A 80 16.43 4.40 -1.87
C GLU A 80 17.25 3.17 -1.47
N SER A 81 16.66 1.99 -1.66
CA SER A 81 17.32 0.70 -1.33
C SER A 81 18.38 0.29 -2.35
N GLU A 82 18.66 1.10 -3.35
CA GLU A 82 19.73 0.84 -4.31
C GLU A 82 21.10 0.99 -3.64
N GLY A 83 21.73 -0.13 -3.38
CA GLY A 83 23.13 -0.22 -2.91
C GLY A 83 23.34 -0.46 -1.43
N HIS A 84 22.34 -0.41 -0.56
CA HIS A 84 22.51 -0.51 0.90
C HIS A 84 21.81 -1.70 1.57
N GLY A 85 20.98 -2.44 0.85
CA GLY A 85 20.31 -3.62 1.38
C GLY A 85 21.04 -4.93 1.06
N PRO A 86 20.82 -6.00 1.83
CA PRO A 86 21.30 -7.31 1.44
C PRO A 86 20.72 -7.67 0.06
N LYS A 87 21.59 -8.15 -0.84
CA LYS A 87 21.13 -8.63 -2.16
C LYS A 87 19.99 -9.61 -1.95
N ARG A 88 18.88 -9.40 -2.65
CA ARG A 88 17.76 -10.35 -2.64
C ARG A 88 18.29 -11.72 -3.03
N LEU A 89 18.05 -12.72 -2.21
CA LEU A 89 18.51 -14.09 -2.44
C LEU A 89 17.70 -14.80 -3.54
N HIS A 90 16.48 -14.32 -3.77
CA HIS A 90 15.54 -14.91 -4.72
C HIS A 90 14.78 -13.81 -5.49
N PRO A 91 14.33 -14.07 -6.71
CA PRO A 91 13.36 -13.23 -7.41
C PRO A 91 12.10 -13.02 -6.55
N VAL A 92 11.40 -11.92 -6.75
CA VAL A 92 10.19 -11.59 -5.98
C VAL A 92 9.12 -12.66 -6.14
N GLU A 93 9.00 -13.20 -7.35
CA GLU A 93 8.03 -14.23 -7.75
C GLU A 93 8.15 -15.51 -6.89
N ASP A 94 9.36 -15.88 -6.50
CA ASP A 94 9.60 -17.07 -5.67
C ASP A 94 8.97 -16.98 -4.28
N TYR A 95 8.66 -15.77 -3.81
CA TYR A 95 8.03 -15.56 -2.51
C TYR A 95 6.51 -15.74 -2.53
N PHE A 96 5.88 -15.73 -3.73
CA PHE A 96 4.44 -15.76 -3.91
C PHE A 96 3.92 -17.12 -4.37
N ASP A 97 4.16 -18.16 -3.57
CA ASP A 97 3.50 -19.44 -3.75
C ASP A 97 2.03 -19.41 -3.25
N ASP A 98 1.31 -20.49 -3.45
CA ASP A 98 -0.13 -20.59 -3.13
C ASP A 98 -0.44 -20.22 -1.68
N LEU A 99 0.38 -20.68 -0.72
CA LEU A 99 0.19 -20.34 0.69
C LEU A 99 0.44 -18.84 0.95
N SER A 100 1.50 -18.30 0.42
CA SER A 100 1.84 -16.88 0.57
C SER A 100 0.77 -16.00 -0.08
N ARG A 101 0.27 -16.36 -1.25
CA ARG A 101 -0.86 -15.69 -1.93
C ARG A 101 -2.12 -15.73 -1.08
N HIS A 102 -2.46 -16.90 -0.55
CA HIS A 102 -3.62 -17.04 0.32
C HIS A 102 -3.52 -16.13 1.56
N LEU A 103 -2.38 -16.14 2.23
CA LEU A 103 -2.14 -15.28 3.40
C LEU A 103 -2.19 -13.79 3.04
N MET A 104 -1.58 -13.39 1.92
CA MET A 104 -1.66 -12.02 1.42
C MET A 104 -3.11 -11.59 1.16
N TRP A 105 -3.92 -12.48 0.58
CA TRP A 105 -5.35 -12.21 0.39
C TRP A 105 -6.10 -12.06 1.72
N GLU A 106 -5.86 -12.93 2.69
CA GLU A 106 -6.49 -12.81 4.02
C GLU A 106 -6.16 -11.47 4.70
N ILE A 107 -4.93 -10.97 4.54
CA ILE A 107 -4.46 -9.74 5.19
C ILE A 107 -4.89 -8.49 4.41
N TYR A 108 -4.68 -8.47 3.10
CA TYR A 108 -4.69 -7.24 2.27
C TYR A 108 -5.79 -7.22 1.21
N ARG A 109 -6.81 -8.10 1.27
CA ARG A 109 -7.85 -8.17 0.22
C ARG A 109 -8.53 -6.83 -0.06
N LYS A 110 -8.77 -6.01 0.97
CA LYS A 110 -9.36 -4.69 0.79
C LYS A 110 -8.42 -3.76 0.03
N ASP A 111 -7.13 -3.83 0.31
CA ASP A 111 -6.12 -3.04 -0.39
C ASP A 111 -6.06 -3.42 -1.87
N PHE A 112 -6.06 -4.71 -2.20
CA PHE A 112 -6.12 -5.18 -3.59
C PHE A 112 -7.37 -4.68 -4.31
N GLN A 113 -8.53 -4.75 -3.66
CA GLN A 113 -9.81 -4.37 -4.24
C GLN A 113 -9.98 -2.86 -4.42
N LEU A 114 -9.50 -2.06 -3.47
CA LEU A 114 -9.75 -0.62 -3.43
C LEU A 114 -8.64 0.19 -4.10
N PHE A 115 -7.41 -0.30 -4.07
CA PHE A 115 -6.27 0.45 -4.58
C PHE A 115 -5.69 -0.11 -5.88
N GLY A 116 -6.39 -1.02 -6.56
CA GLY A 116 -6.05 -1.48 -7.90
C GLY A 116 -4.79 -2.34 -8.02
N TYR A 117 -4.28 -2.88 -6.91
CA TYR A 117 -3.16 -3.82 -6.97
C TYR A 117 -3.58 -5.16 -7.56
N ASP A 118 -2.70 -5.76 -8.35
CA ASP A 118 -2.95 -7.05 -8.98
C ASP A 118 -2.67 -8.20 -8.02
N PHE A 119 -3.72 -8.89 -7.58
CA PHE A 119 -3.55 -10.05 -6.73
C PHE A 119 -2.96 -11.25 -7.47
N ASP A 120 -3.26 -11.40 -8.76
CA ASP A 120 -2.77 -12.52 -9.56
C ASP A 120 -1.31 -12.35 -9.96
N ASP A 121 -0.84 -11.09 -10.01
CA ASP A 121 0.55 -10.75 -10.27
C ASP A 121 1.08 -9.75 -9.23
N PRO A 122 1.36 -10.19 -7.99
CA PRO A 122 1.86 -9.33 -6.93
C PRO A 122 3.30 -8.83 -7.15
N SER A 123 4.02 -9.38 -8.15
CA SER A 123 5.34 -8.89 -8.56
C SER A 123 5.25 -7.65 -9.46
N ARG A 124 4.06 -7.34 -9.96
CA ARG A 124 3.82 -6.19 -10.82
C ARG A 124 4.16 -4.89 -10.09
N LYS A 125 5.01 -4.09 -10.70
CA LYS A 125 5.49 -2.83 -10.10
C LYS A 125 4.44 -1.73 -10.07
N GLU A 126 3.43 -1.81 -10.93
CA GLU A 126 2.41 -0.78 -11.06
C GLU A 126 1.01 -1.36 -10.89
N PRO A 127 0.12 -0.68 -10.16
CA PRO A 127 -1.27 -1.06 -10.05
C PRO A 127 -1.99 -1.05 -11.40
N LYS A 128 -3.06 -1.84 -11.52
CA LYS A 128 -3.95 -1.84 -12.67
C LYS A 128 -5.03 -0.76 -12.48
N GLY A 129 -5.03 0.26 -13.31
CA GLY A 129 -6.13 1.24 -13.34
C GLY A 129 -5.96 2.42 -12.39
N GLY A 130 -7.06 3.06 -12.01
CA GLY A 130 -7.15 4.20 -11.10
C GLY A 130 -7.72 3.83 -9.73
N ILE A 131 -7.60 4.73 -8.76
CA ILE A 131 -8.29 4.64 -7.48
C ILE A 131 -9.62 5.40 -7.63
N ASP A 132 -10.73 4.68 -7.46
CA ASP A 132 -12.05 5.30 -7.41
C ASP A 132 -12.34 5.76 -5.97
N LEU A 133 -12.23 7.07 -5.74
CA LEU A 133 -12.42 7.66 -4.41
C LEU A 133 -13.84 7.49 -3.88
N ASP A 134 -14.84 7.52 -4.73
CA ASP A 134 -16.23 7.35 -4.30
C ASP A 134 -16.47 5.90 -3.86
N GLU A 135 -15.90 4.92 -4.57
CA GLU A 135 -15.91 3.52 -4.15
C GLU A 135 -15.16 3.33 -2.83
N VAL A 136 -13.95 3.93 -2.68
CA VAL A 136 -13.17 3.87 -1.44
C VAL A 136 -13.99 4.41 -0.27
N HIS A 137 -14.58 5.59 -0.42
CA HIS A 137 -15.42 6.19 0.62
C HIS A 137 -16.64 5.32 0.94
N ALA A 138 -17.37 4.85 -0.05
CA ALA A 138 -18.55 4.01 0.15
C ALA A 138 -18.23 2.72 0.90
N ARG A 139 -17.16 2.02 0.52
CA ARG A 139 -16.79 0.73 1.12
C ARG A 139 -16.08 0.80 2.46
N LEU A 140 -15.59 1.97 2.85
CA LEU A 140 -14.88 2.16 4.12
C LEU A 140 -15.67 2.98 5.13
N SER A 141 -16.89 3.43 4.79
CA SER A 141 -17.80 4.13 5.71
C SER A 141 -18.61 3.17 6.60
N ASP A 142 -18.68 1.89 6.23
CA ASP A 142 -19.34 0.82 6.97
C ASP A 142 -18.38 0.17 8.00
#